data_b6e289e0c6aa8f6299441ad2447c15fa
#
_entry.id   b6e289e0c6aa8f6299441ad2447c15fa
#
_cell.length_a   1.000
_cell.length_b   1.000
_cell.length_c   1.000
_cell.angle_alpha   90.00
_cell.angle_beta   90.00
_cell.angle_gamma   90.00
#
_symmetry.space_group_name_H-M   'P 1'
#
loop_
_entity.id
_entity.type
_entity.pdbx_description
1 polymer ?
#
loop_
_entity_poly.entity_id
_entity_poly.type
_entity_poly.pdbx_seq_one_letter_code
_entity_poly.pdbx_strand_id
1 'polypeptide(L)' 'MTREELLKHLRPLEWRKLSGILRTTYKADQFVDGDAFISEEYPKWITSFDKVEYNTLKEAMQAADEYRTSKLISNFNLD' A
#
# COMPACT_ATOMS: atom_id res chain seq x y z
N MET A 1 9.44 11.63 18.52
CA MET A 1 9.17 11.83 17.08
C MET A 1 7.77 12.34 16.88
N THR A 2 7.59 13.40 16.13
CA THR A 2 6.28 13.92 15.81
C THR A 2 5.74 13.27 14.54
N ARG A 3 4.45 13.46 14.29
CA ARG A 3 3.82 12.98 13.06
C ARG A 3 4.50 13.54 11.82
N GLU A 4 4.82 14.84 11.85
CA GLU A 4 5.47 15.49 10.72
C GLU A 4 6.87 14.92 10.47
N GLU A 5 7.62 14.66 11.53
CA GLU A 5 8.94 14.06 11.40
C GLU A 5 8.85 12.65 10.81
N LEU A 6 7.88 11.85 11.25
CA LEU A 6 7.67 10.52 10.71
C LEU A 6 7.38 10.59 9.21
N LEU A 7 6.49 11.49 8.79
CA LEU A 7 6.12 11.64 7.39
C LEU A 7 7.31 12.07 6.51
N LYS A 8 8.19 12.89 7.06
CA LYS A 8 9.42 13.30 6.33
C LYS A 8 10.38 12.16 6.10
N HIS A 9 10.44 11.22 7.03
CA HIS A 9 11.38 10.09 6.95
C HIS A 9 10.81 8.86 6.26
N LEU A 10 9.51 8.84 5.97
CA LEU A 10 8.90 7.74 5.24
C LEU A 10 9.31 7.78 3.77
N ARG A 11 9.85 6.66 3.31
CA ARG A 11 10.16 6.51 1.89
C ARG A 11 8.90 6.09 1.14
N PRO A 12 8.71 6.57 -0.11
CA PRO A 12 7.62 6.09 -0.94
C PRO A 12 7.69 4.57 -1.09
N LEU A 13 6.53 3.93 -1.18
CA LEU A 13 6.47 2.51 -1.43
C LEU A 13 6.99 2.21 -2.83
N GLU A 14 7.87 1.23 -2.93
CA GLU A 14 8.39 0.79 -4.21
C GLU A 14 7.60 -0.43 -4.67
N TRP A 15 6.86 -0.26 -5.74
CA TRP A 15 6.01 -1.30 -6.29
C TRP A 15 6.72 -2.04 -7.40
N ARG A 16 6.75 -3.38 -7.30
CA ARG A 16 7.29 -4.24 -8.34
C ARG A 16 6.16 -4.98 -9.01
N LYS A 17 6.17 -4.98 -10.34
CA LYS A 17 5.18 -5.68 -11.13
C LYS A 17 5.53 -7.16 -11.19
N LEU A 18 4.62 -8.00 -10.74
CA LEU A 18 4.74 -9.45 -10.81
C LEU A 18 3.79 -9.92 -11.92
N SER A 19 4.35 -10.40 -13.02
CA SER A 19 3.55 -10.89 -14.14
C SER A 19 3.10 -12.32 -13.87
N GLY A 20 1.78 -12.51 -13.78
CA GLY A 20 1.20 -13.84 -13.66
C GLY A 20 0.57 -14.29 -14.98
N ILE A 21 0.19 -15.56 -15.06
CA ILE A 21 -0.47 -16.10 -16.23
C ILE A 21 -1.88 -15.54 -16.37
N LEU A 22 -2.58 -15.34 -15.25
CA LEU A 22 -3.99 -14.95 -15.24
C LEU A 22 -4.23 -13.49 -14.90
N ARG A 23 -3.31 -12.87 -14.16
CA ARG A 23 -3.51 -11.48 -13.72
C ARG A 23 -2.19 -10.82 -13.41
N THR A 24 -2.20 -9.49 -13.43
CA THR A 24 -1.06 -8.68 -13.01
C THR A 24 -1.18 -8.38 -11.53
N THR A 25 -0.08 -8.56 -10.79
CA THR A 25 -0.02 -8.23 -9.37
C THR A 25 1.15 -7.30 -9.14
N TYR A 26 0.95 -6.28 -8.32
CA TYR A 26 2.01 -5.39 -7.86
C TYR A 26 2.32 -5.68 -6.40
N LYS A 27 3.60 -5.73 -6.06
CA LYS A 27 4.06 -6.01 -4.71
C LYS A 27 4.91 -4.87 -4.19
N ALA A 28 4.67 -4.42 -2.98
CA ALA A 28 5.52 -3.47 -2.29
C ALA A 28 6.11 -4.14 -1.06
N ASP A 29 7.44 -4.10 -0.97
CA ASP A 29 8.16 -4.62 0.19
C ASP A 29 8.13 -3.59 1.33
N GLN A 30 8.38 -4.05 2.54
CA GLN A 30 8.49 -3.18 3.72
C GLN A 30 7.24 -2.31 3.94
N PHE A 31 6.10 -2.90 3.74
CA PHE A 31 4.84 -2.26 4.10
C PHE A 31 4.80 -2.13 5.64
N VAL A 32 3.68 -2.31 6.32
CA VAL A 32 3.65 -2.20 7.79
C VAL A 32 4.06 -3.51 8.44
N ASP A 33 3.38 -4.59 8.11
CA ASP A 33 3.56 -5.91 8.71
C ASP A 33 3.96 -6.94 7.66
N GLY A 34 4.86 -6.58 6.77
CA GLY A 34 5.28 -7.44 5.68
C GLY A 34 5.06 -6.77 4.34
N ASP A 35 4.61 -7.53 3.36
CA ASP A 35 4.46 -7.04 1.99
C ASP A 35 3.00 -6.68 1.70
N ALA A 36 2.80 -5.67 0.85
CA ALA A 36 1.49 -5.33 0.34
C ALA A 36 1.35 -5.80 -1.11
N PHE A 37 0.16 -6.28 -1.47
CA PHE A 37 -0.13 -6.74 -2.83
C PHE A 37 -1.35 -6.02 -3.38
N ILE A 38 -1.29 -5.66 -4.66
CA ILE A 38 -2.43 -5.14 -5.41
C ILE A 38 -2.60 -6.04 -6.62
N SER A 39 -3.73 -6.74 -6.68
CA SER A 39 -4.01 -7.70 -7.75
C SER A 39 -5.06 -7.16 -8.70
N GLU A 40 -4.85 -7.35 -9.99
CA GLU A 40 -5.81 -6.97 -11.00
C GLU A 40 -6.95 -7.98 -11.05
N GLU A 41 -8.15 -7.51 -10.74
CA GLU A 41 -9.40 -8.25 -10.90
C GLU A 41 -10.27 -7.45 -11.87
N TYR A 42 -9.87 -7.47 -13.14
CA TYR A 42 -10.49 -6.63 -14.18
C TYR A 42 -12.00 -6.54 -14.04
N PRO A 43 -12.58 -5.34 -14.10
CA PRO A 43 -11.92 -4.04 -14.35
C PRO A 43 -11.40 -3.34 -13.10
N LYS A 44 -11.30 -4.03 -11.98
CA LYS A 44 -10.96 -3.43 -10.69
C LYS A 44 -9.62 -3.95 -10.18
N TRP A 45 -9.12 -3.28 -9.14
CA TRP A 45 -7.88 -3.65 -8.46
C TRP A 45 -8.20 -3.93 -6.99
N ILE A 46 -7.76 -5.08 -6.49
CA ILE A 46 -8.02 -5.51 -5.11
C ILE A 46 -6.72 -5.47 -4.33
N THR A 47 -6.78 -4.93 -3.12
CA THR A 47 -5.63 -4.83 -2.23
C THR A 47 -5.66 -5.92 -1.17
N SER A 48 -4.47 -6.40 -0.76
CA SER A 48 -4.36 -7.44 0.26
C SER A 48 -4.52 -6.92 1.69
N PHE A 49 -4.30 -5.63 1.89
CA PHE A 49 -4.28 -5.05 3.24
C PHE A 49 -5.66 -4.63 3.73
N ASP A 50 -6.54 -4.16 2.87
CA ASP A 50 -7.90 -3.74 3.26
C ASP A 50 -9.00 -4.48 2.50
N LYS A 51 -8.65 -5.24 1.49
CA LYS A 51 -9.58 -6.02 0.65
C LYS A 51 -10.67 -5.18 0.00
N VAL A 52 -10.33 -3.93 -0.32
CA VAL A 52 -11.24 -3.01 -0.99
C VAL A 52 -10.93 -3.02 -2.48
N GLU A 53 -11.97 -2.91 -3.30
CA GLU A 53 -11.83 -2.81 -4.75
C GLU A 53 -11.65 -1.35 -5.16
N TYR A 54 -10.66 -1.09 -5.98
CA TYR A 54 -10.39 0.25 -6.51
C TYR A 54 -10.54 0.24 -8.03
N ASN A 55 -10.97 1.37 -8.58
CA ASN A 55 -11.22 1.49 -10.01
C ASN A 55 -9.94 1.60 -10.83
N THR A 56 -8.87 2.11 -10.23
CA THR A 56 -7.58 2.28 -10.90
C THR A 56 -6.44 1.81 -10.00
N LEU A 57 -5.34 1.44 -10.63
CA LEU A 57 -4.12 1.08 -9.90
C LEU A 57 -3.61 2.25 -9.06
N LYS A 58 -3.69 3.46 -9.60
CA LYS A 58 -3.26 4.66 -8.89
C LYS A 58 -4.02 4.85 -7.58
N GLU A 59 -5.32 4.65 -7.61
CA GLU A 59 -6.14 4.74 -6.39
C GLU A 59 -5.76 3.67 -5.37
N ALA A 60 -5.50 2.45 -5.84
CA ALA A 60 -5.08 1.37 -4.96
C ALA A 60 -3.72 1.66 -4.32
N MET A 61 -2.77 2.19 -5.08
CA MET A 61 -1.46 2.57 -4.56
C MET A 61 -1.55 3.71 -3.55
N GLN A 62 -2.40 4.69 -3.81
CA GLN A 62 -2.64 5.79 -2.88
C GLN A 62 -3.25 5.29 -1.57
N ALA A 63 -4.19 4.36 -1.66
CA ALA A 63 -4.80 3.76 -0.48
C ALA A 63 -3.77 2.99 0.34
N ALA A 64 -2.83 2.31 -0.31
CA ALA A 64 -1.75 1.61 0.37
C ALA A 64 -0.86 2.59 1.16
N ASP A 65 -0.54 3.71 0.55
CA ASP A 65 0.29 4.73 1.19
C ASP A 65 -0.42 5.32 2.41
N GLU A 66 -1.69 5.62 2.29
CA GLU A 66 -2.50 6.14 3.41
C GLU A 66 -2.64 5.11 4.52
N TYR A 67 -2.87 3.86 4.18
CA TYR A 67 -2.99 2.77 5.15
C TYR A 67 -1.69 2.61 5.92
N ARG A 68 -0.55 2.57 5.23
CA ARG A 68 0.75 2.47 5.88
C ARG A 68 1.00 3.63 6.83
N THR A 69 0.77 4.85 6.38
CA THR A 69 0.97 6.05 7.18
C THR A 69 0.10 6.01 8.44
N SER A 70 -1.16 5.65 8.29
CA SER A 70 -2.10 5.56 9.41
C SER A 70 -1.66 4.52 10.44
N LYS A 71 -1.20 3.35 9.98
CA LYS A 71 -0.74 2.29 10.87
C LYS A 71 0.54 2.69 11.60
N LEU A 72 1.47 3.33 10.93
CA LEU A 72 2.70 3.78 11.57
C LEU A 72 2.44 4.86 12.62
N ILE A 73 1.55 5.80 12.32
CA ILE A 73 1.16 6.82 13.27
C ILE A 73 0.53 6.19 14.51
N SER A 74 -0.36 5.22 14.32
CA SER A 74 -1.01 4.51 15.41
C SER A 74 0.01 3.72 16.25
N ASN A 75 0.94 3.02 15.58
CA ASN A 75 1.94 2.20 16.28
C ASN A 75 2.90 3.02 17.14
N PHE A 76 3.17 4.27 16.74
CA PHE A 76 4.07 5.14 17.48
C PHE A 76 3.35 6.16 18.38
N ASN A 77 2.02 6.08 18.47
CA ASN A 77 1.20 7.01 19.24
C ASN A 77 1.44 8.49 18.86
N LEU A 78 1.51 8.75 17.57
CA LEU A 78 1.78 10.11 17.06
C LEU A 78 0.48 10.79 16.63
N ASP A 79 -0.30 11.26 17.56
CA ASP A 79 -1.51 12.03 17.25
C ASP A 79 -1.39 13.47 17.69
#